data_4821dca5ea8e631ca2657dc044b488c4
#
_entry.id   4821dca5ea8e631ca2657dc044b488c4
#
_cell.length_a   1.000
_cell.length_b   1.000
_cell.length_c   1.000
_cell.angle_alpha   90.00
_cell.angle_beta   90.00
_cell.angle_gamma   90.00
#
_symmetry.space_group_name_H-M   'P 1'
#
loop_
_entity.id
_entity.type
_entity.pdbx_description
1 polymer ?
#
loop_
_entity_poly.entity_id
_entity_poly.type
_entity_poly.pdbx_seq_one_letter_code
_entity_poly.pdbx_strand_id
1 'polypeptide(L)'
;MPRAKTGPGGLRGIRSVIYPVLDLDRAKDFYATAVDRNPYFDQPFYVGFDIDGQELGLDPDTSERKPGPGGAVAYWRVDDVAETCRRLSEIGGRVVSAPKEVGGGLTMAI
;
A
#
# COMPACT_ATOMS: atom_id res chain seq x y z
N MET A 1 11.60 3.01 -22.24
CA MET A 1 11.67 2.89 -20.77
C MET A 1 12.26 4.14 -20.17
N PRO A 2 11.49 4.83 -19.39
CA PRO A 2 12.07 5.97 -18.71
C PRO A 2 13.11 5.54 -17.71
N ARG A 3 14.06 6.36 -17.49
CA ARG A 3 15.08 6.11 -16.49
C ARG A 3 15.17 7.28 -15.54
N ALA A 4 15.74 7.02 -14.41
CA ALA A 4 15.89 8.03 -13.40
C ALA A 4 16.71 9.20 -13.92
N LYS A 5 16.29 10.38 -13.60
CA LYS A 5 17.03 11.61 -13.79
C LYS A 5 17.64 11.98 -12.46
N THR A 6 18.91 12.28 -12.47
CA THR A 6 19.61 12.66 -11.25
C THR A 6 20.01 14.13 -11.25
N GLY A 7 19.52 14.90 -12.22
CA GLY A 7 19.84 16.30 -12.33
C GLY A 7 19.21 17.15 -11.23
N PRO A 8 19.02 18.44 -11.51
CA PRO A 8 18.58 19.39 -10.47
C PRO A 8 17.26 19.05 -9.79
N GLY A 9 16.41 18.20 -10.38
CA GLY A 9 15.15 17.83 -9.78
C GLY A 9 15.31 17.13 -8.43
N GLY A 10 16.29 16.28 -8.29
CA GLY A 10 16.61 15.65 -7.01
C GLY A 10 15.68 14.58 -6.52
N LEU A 11 14.47 14.45 -7.07
CA LEU A 11 13.54 13.40 -6.67
C LEU A 11 13.85 12.15 -7.48
N ARG A 12 14.09 11.03 -6.78
CA ARG A 12 14.64 9.83 -7.41
C ARG A 12 13.69 8.65 -7.40
N GLY A 13 12.55 8.79 -6.80
CA GLY A 13 11.55 7.72 -6.76
C GLY A 13 10.77 7.75 -5.47
N ILE A 14 9.85 6.82 -5.36
CA ILE A 14 9.05 6.66 -4.15
C ILE A 14 9.78 5.69 -3.25
N ARG A 15 10.07 6.12 -2.02
CA ARG A 15 10.74 5.28 -1.03
C ARG A 15 9.73 4.61 -0.10
N SER A 16 8.73 5.37 0.32
CA SER A 16 7.78 4.90 1.31
C SER A 16 6.39 5.37 0.98
N VAL A 17 5.40 4.52 1.29
CA VAL A 17 4.01 4.92 1.35
C VAL A 17 3.57 4.67 2.79
N ILE A 18 3.06 5.70 3.45
CA ILE A 18 2.69 5.62 4.87
C ILE A 18 1.21 5.85 5.01
N TYR A 19 0.51 4.87 5.60
CA TYR A 19 -0.92 4.98 5.86
C TYR A 19 -1.15 5.37 7.32
N PRO A 20 -1.93 6.42 7.58
CA PRO A 20 -2.44 6.64 8.93
C PRO A 20 -3.47 5.57 9.26
N VAL A 21 -3.38 4.98 10.45
CA VAL A 21 -4.27 3.89 10.84
C VAL A 21 -4.80 4.12 12.24
N LEU A 22 -6.07 3.78 12.46
CA LEU A 22 -6.68 3.92 13.78
C LEU A 22 -6.31 2.79 14.73
N ASP A 23 -6.10 1.60 14.20
CA ASP A 23 -5.79 0.40 14.98
C ASP A 23 -4.54 -0.22 14.38
N LEU A 24 -3.39 0.07 14.99
CA LEU A 24 -2.10 -0.36 14.46
C LEU A 24 -1.97 -1.87 14.44
N ASP A 25 -2.40 -2.56 15.50
CA ASP A 25 -2.25 -4.01 15.56
C ASP A 25 -3.09 -4.70 14.49
N ARG A 26 -4.31 -4.24 14.29
CA ARG A 26 -5.19 -4.79 13.26
C ARG A 26 -4.63 -4.53 11.87
N ALA A 27 -4.14 -3.32 11.63
CA ALA A 27 -3.54 -2.97 10.34
C ALA A 27 -2.28 -3.79 10.08
N LYS A 28 -1.45 -3.98 11.11
CA LYS A 28 -0.25 -4.79 10.99
C LYS A 28 -0.61 -6.23 10.59
N ASP A 29 -1.58 -6.83 11.24
CA ASP A 29 -1.99 -8.20 10.95
C ASP A 29 -2.52 -8.32 9.52
N PHE A 30 -3.35 -7.37 9.12
CA PHE A 30 -3.90 -7.36 7.77
C PHE A 30 -2.77 -7.29 6.72
N TYR A 31 -1.87 -6.34 6.87
CA TYR A 31 -0.82 -6.15 5.87
C TYR A 31 0.24 -7.24 5.91
N ALA A 32 0.56 -7.78 7.08
CA ALA A 32 1.48 -8.92 7.15
C ALA A 32 0.95 -10.10 6.33
N THR A 33 -0.35 -10.33 6.40
CA THR A 33 -0.98 -11.38 5.59
C THR A 33 -1.04 -11.00 4.12
N ALA A 34 -1.43 -9.76 3.82
CA ALA A 34 -1.58 -9.31 2.44
C ALA A 34 -0.27 -9.32 1.67
N VAL A 35 0.84 -8.91 2.28
CA VAL A 35 2.14 -8.87 1.63
C VAL A 35 2.97 -10.13 1.90
N ASP A 36 2.46 -11.03 2.72
CA ASP A 36 3.09 -12.32 3.05
C ASP A 36 4.51 -12.13 3.58
N ARG A 37 4.66 -11.22 4.54
CA ARG A 37 5.94 -11.02 5.21
C ARG A 37 5.75 -10.31 6.53
N ASN A 38 6.71 -10.47 7.41
CA ASN A 38 6.71 -9.78 8.70
C ASN A 38 7.28 -8.37 8.55
N PRO A 39 6.88 -7.44 9.40
CA PRO A 39 7.48 -6.11 9.36
C PRO A 39 8.97 -6.17 9.72
N TYR A 40 9.76 -5.32 9.08
CA TYR A 40 11.16 -5.18 9.44
C TYR A 40 11.34 -4.23 10.62
N PHE A 41 10.35 -3.39 10.87
CA PHE A 41 10.33 -2.46 11.99
C PHE A 41 8.96 -2.55 12.63
N ASP A 42 8.92 -2.84 13.94
CA ASP A 42 7.66 -3.16 14.62
C ASP A 42 7.69 -2.56 16.02
N GLN A 43 7.16 -1.36 16.16
CA GLN A 43 7.11 -0.64 17.42
C GLN A 43 5.70 -0.10 17.64
N PRO A 44 5.34 0.22 18.89
CA PRO A 44 3.99 0.75 19.16
C PRO A 44 3.67 2.07 18.43
N PHE A 45 4.69 2.78 17.98
CA PHE A 45 4.49 4.08 17.33
C PHE A 45 4.65 4.04 15.82
N TYR A 46 5.03 2.89 15.24
CA TYR A 46 5.20 2.78 13.78
C TYR A 46 5.52 1.34 13.39
N VAL A 47 4.91 0.88 12.32
CA VAL A 47 5.21 -0.43 11.75
C VAL A 47 5.61 -0.23 10.29
N GLY A 48 6.74 -0.83 9.89
CA GLY A 48 7.24 -0.74 8.52
C GLY A 48 7.47 -2.11 7.92
N PHE A 49 7.03 -2.27 6.67
CA PHE A 49 7.27 -3.48 5.87
C PHE A 49 8.20 -3.13 4.72
N ASP A 50 9.15 -4.01 4.45
CA ASP A 50 10.02 -3.88 3.27
C ASP A 50 9.36 -4.63 2.11
N ILE A 51 8.96 -3.88 1.09
CA ILE A 51 8.33 -4.44 -0.11
C ILE A 51 9.35 -4.28 -1.24
N ASP A 52 10.30 -5.20 -1.26
CA ASP A 52 11.34 -5.24 -2.30
C ASP A 52 12.04 -3.89 -2.48
N GLY A 53 12.42 -3.28 -1.36
CA GLY A 53 13.16 -2.02 -1.35
C GLY A 53 12.30 -0.79 -1.15
N GLN A 54 10.99 -0.91 -1.25
CA GLN A 54 10.08 0.18 -0.92
C GLN A 54 9.42 -0.11 0.43
N GLU A 55 9.13 0.94 1.18
CA GLU A 55 8.53 0.76 2.49
C GLU A 55 7.03 0.98 2.44
N LEU A 56 6.30 0.05 3.04
CA LEU A 56 4.93 0.29 3.46
C LEU A 56 4.96 0.59 4.95
N GLY A 57 4.53 1.79 5.33
CA GLY A 57 4.50 2.21 6.72
C GLY A 57 3.08 2.33 7.24
N LEU A 58 2.91 2.01 8.52
CA LEU A 58 1.64 2.18 9.23
C LEU A 58 1.90 3.08 10.43
N ASP A 59 1.16 4.18 10.51
CA ASP A 59 1.38 5.21 11.52
C ASP A 59 0.10 5.43 12.33
N PRO A 60 0.11 5.12 13.62
CA PRO A 60 -1.08 5.33 14.45
C PRO A 60 -1.31 6.79 14.85
N ASP A 61 -0.35 7.67 14.58
CA ASP A 61 -0.54 9.10 14.83
C ASP A 61 -1.38 9.70 13.71
N THR A 62 -2.65 9.93 14.00
CA THR A 62 -3.60 10.47 13.03
C THR A 62 -3.90 11.94 13.28
N SER A 63 -3.05 12.63 14.03
CA SER A 63 -3.30 14.03 14.41
C SER A 63 -3.26 14.97 13.20
N GLU A 64 -2.40 14.69 12.23
CA GLU A 64 -2.26 15.53 11.04
C GLU A 64 -2.79 14.91 9.77
N ARG A 65 -2.86 13.58 9.73
CA ARG A 65 -3.35 12.84 8.57
C ARG A 65 -4.42 11.87 9.03
N LYS A 66 -5.55 11.84 8.34
CA LYS A 66 -6.68 11.02 8.73
C LYS A 66 -6.75 9.77 7.87
N PRO A 67 -7.05 8.61 8.48
CA PRO A 67 -7.29 7.41 7.69
C PRO A 67 -8.60 7.53 6.93
N GLY A 68 -8.72 6.70 5.89
CA GLY A 68 -9.92 6.65 5.08
C GLY A 68 -9.69 7.11 3.65
N PRO A 69 -10.73 7.11 2.83
CA PRO A 69 -10.61 7.52 1.43
C PRO A 69 -10.33 9.01 1.34
N GLY A 70 -9.49 9.38 0.38
CA GLY A 70 -9.15 10.76 0.13
C GLY A 70 -7.66 10.92 -0.05
N GLY A 71 -7.24 11.99 -0.73
CA GLY A 71 -5.84 12.25 -1.02
C GLY A 71 -5.26 11.28 -2.05
N ALA A 72 -3.98 11.03 -1.95
CA ALA A 72 -3.29 10.16 -2.89
C ALA A 72 -3.71 8.70 -2.69
N VAL A 73 -3.71 7.96 -3.80
CA VAL A 73 -4.08 6.54 -3.79
C VAL A 73 -2.86 5.71 -4.20
N ALA A 74 -2.53 4.71 -3.41
CA ALA A 74 -1.46 3.79 -3.75
C ALA A 74 -2.03 2.61 -4.52
N TYR A 75 -1.49 2.37 -5.72
CA TYR A 75 -1.86 1.21 -6.50
C TYR A 75 -0.73 0.19 -6.42
N TRP A 76 -1.11 -1.02 -6.08
CA TRP A 76 -0.18 -2.13 -5.92
C TRP A 76 -0.16 -2.96 -7.21
N ARG A 77 1.02 -3.35 -7.63
CA ARG A 77 1.14 -4.25 -8.77
C ARG A 77 0.85 -5.68 -8.30
N VAL A 78 -0.03 -6.35 -9.01
CA VAL A 78 -0.38 -7.75 -8.74
C VAL A 78 -0.45 -8.50 -10.05
N ASP A 79 -0.27 -9.82 -9.99
CA ASP A 79 -0.32 -10.65 -11.20
C ASP A 79 -1.75 -10.90 -11.66
N ASP A 80 -2.68 -11.02 -10.74
CA ASP A 80 -4.07 -11.32 -11.03
C ASP A 80 -4.95 -10.46 -10.12
N VAL A 81 -5.56 -9.42 -10.71
CA VAL A 81 -6.34 -8.46 -9.95
C VAL A 81 -7.56 -9.11 -9.30
N ALA A 82 -8.30 -9.93 -10.05
CA ALA A 82 -9.51 -10.56 -9.53
C ALA A 82 -9.20 -11.51 -8.36
N GLU A 83 -8.16 -12.31 -8.50
CA GLU A 83 -7.75 -13.23 -7.45
C GLU A 83 -7.26 -12.48 -6.23
N THR A 84 -6.50 -11.39 -6.43
CA THR A 84 -6.03 -10.57 -5.32
C THR A 84 -7.19 -9.94 -4.57
N CYS A 85 -8.18 -9.41 -5.29
CA CYS A 85 -9.38 -8.86 -4.66
C CYS A 85 -10.10 -9.92 -3.81
N ARG A 86 -10.20 -11.15 -4.32
CA ARG A 86 -10.84 -12.24 -3.58
C ARG A 86 -10.07 -12.53 -2.29
N ARG A 87 -8.75 -12.64 -2.39
CA ARG A 87 -7.91 -12.95 -1.22
C ARG A 87 -7.95 -11.85 -0.18
N LEU A 88 -7.88 -10.59 -0.61
CA LEU A 88 -7.93 -9.48 0.33
C LEU A 88 -9.29 -9.36 1.00
N SER A 89 -10.37 -9.68 0.28
CA SER A 89 -11.70 -9.71 0.88
C SER A 89 -11.81 -10.74 1.99
N GLU A 90 -11.15 -11.88 1.81
CA GLU A 90 -11.17 -12.95 2.83
C GLU A 90 -10.49 -12.54 4.12
N ILE A 91 -9.54 -11.63 4.08
CA ILE A 91 -8.81 -11.21 5.28
C ILE A 91 -9.27 -9.85 5.81
N GLY A 92 -10.40 -9.35 5.33
CA GLY A 92 -11.02 -8.15 5.88
C GLY A 92 -10.99 -6.92 5.00
N GLY A 93 -10.43 -7.01 3.80
CA GLY A 93 -10.49 -5.94 2.84
C GLY A 93 -11.88 -5.79 2.24
N ARG A 94 -12.13 -4.64 1.65
CA ARG A 94 -13.41 -4.38 0.97
C ARG A 94 -13.12 -3.82 -0.41
N VAL A 95 -13.67 -4.48 -1.42
CA VAL A 95 -13.55 -4.01 -2.79
C VAL A 95 -14.54 -2.87 -3.00
N VAL A 96 -14.03 -1.69 -3.28
CA VAL A 96 -14.84 -0.50 -3.53
C VAL A 96 -15.18 -0.37 -5.00
N SER A 97 -14.23 -0.74 -5.87
CA SER A 97 -14.43 -0.71 -7.32
C SER A 97 -13.91 -2.03 -7.89
N ALA A 98 -14.84 -2.80 -8.49
CA ALA A 98 -14.51 -4.12 -9.02
C ALA A 98 -13.47 -4.04 -10.14
N PRO A 99 -12.74 -5.13 -10.39
CA PRO A 99 -11.75 -5.15 -11.47
C PRO A 99 -12.36 -4.74 -12.79
N LYS A 100 -11.69 -3.83 -13.51
CA LYS A 100 -12.11 -3.47 -14.85
C LYS A 100 -10.91 -3.01 -15.65
N GLU A 101 -10.95 -3.26 -16.94
CA GLU A 101 -9.91 -2.83 -17.83
C GLU A 101 -10.04 -1.32 -18.08
N VAL A 102 -8.93 -0.61 -17.97
CA VAL A 102 -8.92 0.86 -18.09
C VAL A 102 -8.11 1.33 -19.28
N GLY A 103 -7.66 0.41 -20.15
CA GLY A 103 -6.91 0.75 -21.34
C GLY A 103 -5.48 0.23 -21.26
N GLY A 104 -4.85 0.08 -22.44
CA GLY A 104 -3.47 -0.38 -22.49
C GLY A 104 -3.24 -1.77 -21.93
N GLY A 105 -4.28 -2.59 -21.85
CA GLY A 105 -4.16 -3.92 -21.26
C GLY A 105 -4.08 -3.92 -19.75
N LEU A 106 -4.37 -2.79 -19.11
CA LEU A 106 -4.26 -2.65 -17.65
C LEU A 106 -5.62 -2.86 -17.00
N THR A 107 -5.68 -3.74 -16.01
CA THR A 107 -6.87 -3.96 -15.20
C THR A 107 -6.62 -3.39 -13.81
N MET A 108 -7.59 -2.67 -13.27
CA MET A 108 -7.49 -2.02 -11.97
C MET A 108 -8.72 -2.30 -11.12
N ALA A 109 -8.53 -2.27 -9.82
CA ALA A 109 -9.60 -2.36 -8.82
C ALA A 109 -9.24 -1.48 -7.62
N ILE A 110 -10.24 -1.09 -6.85
CA ILE A 110 -10.04 -0.35 -5.60
C ILE A 110 -10.79 -1.07 -4.49
#